data_e00a94d985de9fba287ab0530dc8616c
#
_entry.id   e00a94d985de9fba287ab0530dc8616c
#
_cell.length_a   1.000
_cell.length_b   1.000
_cell.length_c   1.000
_cell.angle_alpha   90.00
_cell.angle_beta   90.00
_cell.angle_gamma   90.00
#
_symmetry.space_group_name_H-M   'P 1'
#
loop_
_entity.id
_entity.type
_entity.pdbx_description
1 polymer ?
#
loop_
_entity_poly.entity_id
_entity_poly.type
_entity_poly.pdbx_seq_one_letter_code
_entity_poly.pdbx_strand_id
1 'polypeptide(L)'
;MGKMVKPFGSTYAENEPLTTTTTTQPTANMTASAPPMEDLDLSSTYVEFILLGDRENYVIRADKNAIAQSQCELSRIFESGGTTAVRRIDEGRFSVSESNKENFELFIRYLETKFIKFHDTQHTLELLEIASRYRCADLEMKCVKELDMFLTVESVIKVFRALWLYNSIIPPVKAKDLRGKSRQEAKEFPNFTPEEYFAALLNNCLQLIEMHAEEIFQQPEMTKLSFKELEMIVKRDALQMSYETVLYDLLSAWSKEECLRKNIDITSENRRRVLGALCYTPRYLTMSLSEFQSLKDRVELLDATEIALVTDVFKNNKKGLNLTPEQTELI
;
A
#
# COMPACT_ATOMS: atom_id res chain seq x y z
N MET A 1 -20.43 38.60 23.85
CA MET A 1 -20.30 39.73 22.90
C MET A 1 -19.63 39.22 21.65
N GLY A 2 -20.45 39.04 20.61
CA GLY A 2 -20.03 38.48 19.35
C GLY A 2 -19.37 39.48 18.42
N LYS A 3 -18.56 39.00 17.50
CA LYS A 3 -18.37 39.68 16.22
C LYS A 3 -18.43 38.62 15.10
N MET A 4 -19.57 38.64 14.41
CA MET A 4 -19.73 38.07 13.08
C MET A 4 -18.84 38.82 12.08
N VAL A 5 -18.23 38.12 11.18
CA VAL A 5 -17.65 38.65 9.94
C VAL A 5 -18.43 38.05 8.79
N LYS A 6 -19.00 38.93 7.94
CA LYS A 6 -19.83 38.64 6.77
C LYS A 6 -18.97 38.22 5.56
N PRO A 7 -19.54 37.45 4.61
CA PRO A 7 -18.84 37.08 3.37
C PRO A 7 -18.95 38.20 2.30
N PHE A 8 -17.90 38.29 1.50
CA PHE A 8 -17.81 39.21 0.35
C PHE A 8 -18.58 38.64 -0.86
N GLY A 9 -19.32 39.54 -1.48
CA GLY A 9 -20.23 39.26 -2.56
C GLY A 9 -19.58 39.14 -3.95
N SER A 10 -20.32 38.41 -4.74
CA SER A 10 -20.28 38.25 -6.17
C SER A 10 -20.57 39.59 -6.90
N THR A 11 -19.80 39.87 -7.96
CA THR A 11 -20.24 40.81 -8.99
C THR A 11 -20.16 40.15 -10.37
N TYR A 12 -21.36 39.92 -10.91
CA TYR A 12 -21.58 39.61 -12.32
C TYR A 12 -21.36 40.87 -13.15
N ALA A 13 -20.80 40.73 -14.35
CA ALA A 13 -20.92 41.66 -15.45
C ALA A 13 -21.32 40.92 -16.71
N GLU A 14 -22.60 41.05 -17.06
CA GLU A 14 -23.16 40.81 -18.38
C GLU A 14 -22.63 41.82 -19.35
N ASN A 15 -22.39 41.43 -20.60
CA ASN A 15 -22.64 42.24 -21.77
C ASN A 15 -22.73 41.37 -23.05
N GLU A 16 -23.91 41.37 -23.60
CA GLU A 16 -24.29 41.01 -24.96
C GLU A 16 -24.08 42.23 -25.93
N PRO A 17 -24.59 42.14 -27.20
CA PRO A 17 -24.13 41.38 -28.38
C PRO A 17 -23.95 42.30 -29.61
N LEU A 18 -23.97 41.65 -30.83
CA LEU A 18 -24.18 42.25 -32.18
C LEU A 18 -22.92 42.76 -32.91
N THR A 19 -22.61 42.23 -34.07
CA THR A 19 -23.27 42.57 -35.35
C THR A 19 -22.89 41.63 -36.48
N THR A 20 -23.87 41.18 -37.22
CA THR A 20 -23.86 40.60 -38.57
C THR A 20 -23.27 41.55 -39.62
N THR A 21 -22.42 41.05 -40.50
CA THR A 21 -22.26 41.60 -41.85
C THR A 21 -22.03 40.48 -42.87
N THR A 22 -23.01 40.34 -43.71
CA THR A 22 -23.06 39.56 -44.95
C THR A 22 -22.21 40.24 -46.02
N THR A 23 -21.32 39.53 -46.72
CA THR A 23 -20.90 39.93 -48.08
C THR A 23 -20.39 38.74 -48.88
N THR A 24 -21.20 38.37 -49.84
CA THR A 24 -20.97 37.84 -51.19
C THR A 24 -19.66 37.16 -51.57
N GLN A 25 -19.85 35.94 -52.14
CA GLN A 25 -18.88 35.18 -52.94
C GLN A 25 -18.45 35.92 -54.22
N PRO A 26 -17.30 35.53 -54.77
CA PRO A 26 -17.33 34.96 -56.11
C PRO A 26 -16.59 33.61 -56.21
N THR A 27 -17.19 32.76 -56.99
CA THR A 27 -16.74 31.51 -57.53
C THR A 27 -15.44 31.66 -58.35
N ALA A 28 -14.43 30.80 -58.00
CA ALA A 28 -13.40 30.42 -58.93
C ALA A 28 -13.05 28.95 -58.73
N ASN A 29 -13.44 28.13 -59.71
CA ASN A 29 -12.98 26.77 -59.91
C ASN A 29 -11.46 26.76 -60.09
N MET A 30 -10.74 26.11 -59.17
CA MET A 30 -9.44 25.54 -59.43
C MET A 30 -9.39 24.16 -58.84
N THR A 31 -9.49 23.17 -59.71
CA THR A 31 -9.12 21.78 -59.46
C THR A 31 -7.62 21.73 -59.18
N ALA A 32 -7.24 21.80 -57.89
CA ALA A 32 -5.92 21.40 -57.46
C ALA A 32 -6.04 19.95 -56.94
N SER A 33 -5.47 19.02 -57.71
CA SER A 33 -5.25 17.65 -57.27
C SER A 33 -4.44 17.69 -55.98
N ALA A 34 -5.03 17.17 -54.89
CA ALA A 34 -4.30 16.91 -53.68
C ALA A 34 -3.11 15.99 -54.00
N PRO A 35 -1.90 16.26 -53.47
CA PRO A 35 -0.82 15.29 -53.56
C PRO A 35 -1.26 13.98 -52.91
N PRO A 36 -0.83 12.83 -53.41
CA PRO A 36 -1.11 11.57 -52.77
C PRO A 36 -0.56 11.66 -51.33
N MET A 37 -1.40 11.40 -50.34
CA MET A 37 -0.94 11.13 -48.99
C MET A 37 -0.02 9.89 -49.10
N GLU A 38 1.31 10.16 -49.08
CA GLU A 38 2.26 9.09 -48.79
C GLU A 38 1.76 8.40 -47.54
N ASP A 39 1.48 7.12 -47.64
CA ASP A 39 1.32 6.23 -46.51
C ASP A 39 2.64 6.28 -45.73
N LEU A 40 2.75 7.26 -44.83
CA LEU A 40 3.78 7.24 -43.79
C LEU A 40 3.59 5.92 -43.07
N ASP A 41 4.57 5.06 -43.18
CA ASP A 41 4.63 3.75 -42.53
C ASP A 41 4.57 3.96 -41.00
N LEU A 42 3.36 4.12 -40.47
CA LEU A 42 3.06 4.34 -39.05
C LEU A 42 3.51 3.15 -38.22
N SER A 43 3.79 1.99 -38.85
CA SER A 43 4.24 0.76 -38.18
C SER A 43 5.62 0.89 -37.54
N SER A 44 6.46 1.85 -37.99
CA SER A 44 7.78 2.07 -37.43
C SER A 44 7.80 2.93 -36.15
N THR A 45 6.73 3.70 -35.92
CA THR A 45 6.68 4.69 -34.82
C THR A 45 6.01 4.17 -33.56
N TYR A 46 5.13 3.18 -33.70
CA TYR A 46 4.34 2.62 -32.59
C TYR A 46 4.65 1.15 -32.37
N VAL A 47 4.40 0.70 -31.13
CA VAL A 47 4.37 -0.70 -30.74
C VAL A 47 3.00 -1.05 -30.17
N GLU A 48 2.59 -2.30 -30.32
CA GLU A 48 1.32 -2.81 -29.82
C GLU A 48 1.56 -3.82 -28.68
N PHE A 49 0.97 -3.52 -27.52
CA PHE A 49 0.89 -4.45 -26.39
C PHE A 49 -0.46 -5.15 -26.39
N ILE A 50 -0.47 -6.46 -26.47
CA ILE A 50 -1.66 -7.31 -26.53
C ILE A 50 -1.83 -8.00 -25.19
N LEU A 51 -2.84 -7.60 -24.43
CA LEU A 51 -3.24 -8.24 -23.19
C LEU A 51 -4.27 -9.31 -23.51
N LEU A 52 -4.01 -10.54 -23.09
CA LEU A 52 -4.92 -11.66 -23.32
C LEU A 52 -6.10 -11.57 -22.35
N GLY A 53 -7.32 -11.48 -22.90
CA GLY A 53 -8.54 -11.51 -22.12
C GLY A 53 -9.32 -12.80 -22.39
N ASP A 54 -10.27 -13.14 -21.50
CA ASP A 54 -11.08 -14.36 -21.59
C ASP A 54 -11.99 -14.40 -22.83
N ARG A 55 -12.39 -13.25 -23.35
CA ARG A 55 -13.31 -13.13 -24.50
C ARG A 55 -12.70 -12.40 -25.68
N GLU A 56 -11.94 -11.33 -25.39
CA GLU A 56 -11.32 -10.49 -26.43
C GLU A 56 -9.94 -10.04 -25.93
N ASN A 57 -8.99 -9.90 -26.86
CA ASN A 57 -7.69 -9.34 -26.58
C ASN A 57 -7.80 -7.81 -26.54
N TYR A 58 -7.17 -7.22 -25.55
CA TYR A 58 -7.07 -5.78 -25.45
C TYR A 58 -5.73 -5.30 -26.02
N VAL A 59 -5.76 -4.33 -26.94
CA VAL A 59 -4.57 -3.81 -27.61
C VAL A 59 -4.30 -2.38 -27.16
N ILE A 60 -3.09 -2.14 -26.63
CA ILE A 60 -2.60 -0.82 -26.26
C ILE A 60 -1.50 -0.44 -27.24
N ARG A 61 -1.66 0.71 -27.90
CA ARG A 61 -0.62 1.30 -28.76
C ARG A 61 0.22 2.27 -27.96
N ALA A 62 1.53 2.23 -28.14
CA ALA A 62 2.48 3.08 -27.45
C ALA A 62 3.54 3.63 -28.40
N ASP A 63 4.03 4.83 -28.14
CA ASP A 63 5.17 5.40 -28.85
C ASP A 63 6.43 4.58 -28.60
N LYS A 64 7.01 4.02 -29.67
CA LYS A 64 8.19 3.17 -29.61
C LYS A 64 9.40 3.89 -28.98
N ASN A 65 9.57 5.19 -29.30
CA ASN A 65 10.70 5.96 -28.79
C ASN A 65 10.52 6.25 -27.29
N ALA A 66 9.31 6.58 -26.85
CA ALA A 66 9.02 6.79 -25.43
C ALA A 66 9.30 5.52 -24.60
N ILE A 67 8.89 4.35 -25.11
CA ILE A 67 9.17 3.07 -24.44
C ILE A 67 10.67 2.76 -24.47
N ALA A 68 11.37 2.93 -25.59
CA ALA A 68 12.80 2.65 -25.73
C ALA A 68 13.67 3.55 -24.82
N GLN A 69 13.24 4.81 -24.62
CA GLN A 69 13.94 5.78 -23.76
C GLN A 69 13.53 5.66 -22.30
N SER A 70 12.52 4.86 -21.96
CA SER A 70 12.09 4.68 -20.59
C SER A 70 13.18 3.97 -19.77
N GLN A 71 13.42 4.46 -18.55
CA GLN A 71 14.35 3.85 -17.62
C GLN A 71 13.67 2.71 -16.83
N CYS A 72 13.08 1.76 -17.54
CA CYS A 72 12.38 0.62 -16.95
C CYS A 72 12.66 -0.67 -17.74
N GLU A 73 12.21 -1.80 -17.23
CA GLU A 73 12.46 -3.10 -17.86
C GLU A 73 11.79 -3.26 -19.24
N LEU A 74 10.71 -2.48 -19.49
CA LEU A 74 10.05 -2.47 -20.80
C LEU A 74 10.97 -1.98 -21.94
N SER A 75 11.93 -1.08 -21.69
CA SER A 75 12.85 -0.62 -22.73
C SER A 75 13.67 -1.76 -23.33
N ARG A 76 13.94 -2.83 -22.55
CA ARG A 76 14.74 -3.98 -22.96
C ARG A 76 14.04 -4.92 -23.94
N ILE A 77 12.71 -4.78 -24.15
CA ILE A 77 11.97 -5.64 -25.09
C ILE A 77 12.49 -5.51 -26.52
N PHE A 78 13.08 -4.36 -26.86
CA PHE A 78 13.65 -4.11 -28.19
C PHE A 78 14.99 -4.81 -28.39
N GLU A 79 15.76 -5.03 -27.32
CA GLU A 79 17.09 -5.65 -27.35
C GLU A 79 17.01 -7.16 -27.18
N SER A 80 16.24 -7.63 -26.18
CA SER A 80 16.19 -9.05 -25.78
C SER A 80 14.99 -9.83 -26.33
N GLY A 81 14.06 -9.16 -27.01
CA GLY A 81 12.85 -9.77 -27.56
C GLY A 81 11.77 -10.07 -26.54
N GLY A 82 11.96 -9.70 -25.27
CA GLY A 82 10.94 -9.85 -24.23
C GLY A 82 11.50 -9.79 -22.81
N THR A 83 10.60 -9.73 -21.85
CA THR A 83 10.86 -9.83 -20.41
C THR A 83 10.05 -11.01 -19.84
N THR A 84 10.08 -11.20 -18.52
CA THR A 84 9.27 -12.25 -17.87
C THR A 84 7.76 -12.07 -18.11
N ALA A 85 7.29 -10.83 -18.17
CA ALA A 85 5.88 -10.48 -18.32
C ALA A 85 5.49 -10.10 -19.76
N VAL A 86 6.46 -9.85 -20.65
CA VAL A 86 6.23 -9.37 -22.01
C VAL A 86 6.97 -10.26 -23.00
N ARG A 87 6.27 -10.81 -23.98
CA ARG A 87 6.83 -11.67 -25.03
C ARG A 87 6.60 -11.08 -26.40
N ARG A 88 7.60 -11.06 -27.25
CA ARG A 88 7.49 -10.67 -28.65
C ARG A 88 6.65 -11.69 -29.42
N ILE A 89 5.64 -11.20 -30.16
CA ILE A 89 4.82 -12.02 -31.09
C ILE A 89 5.40 -11.88 -32.48
N ASP A 90 5.52 -10.63 -32.97
CA ASP A 90 6.08 -10.29 -34.26
C ASP A 90 6.76 -8.91 -34.20
N GLU A 91 7.06 -8.30 -35.34
CA GLU A 91 7.71 -7.00 -35.40
C GLU A 91 6.75 -5.90 -34.90
N GLY A 92 7.13 -5.28 -33.77
CA GLY A 92 6.33 -4.22 -33.12
C GLY A 92 5.15 -4.70 -32.29
N ARG A 93 4.91 -6.04 -32.14
CA ARG A 93 3.78 -6.58 -31.37
C ARG A 93 4.25 -7.49 -30.23
N PHE A 94 3.73 -7.24 -29.04
CA PHE A 94 4.12 -7.93 -27.82
C PHE A 94 2.90 -8.43 -27.06
N SER A 95 2.91 -9.69 -26.59
CA SER A 95 1.91 -10.17 -25.63
C SER A 95 2.33 -9.82 -24.21
N VAL A 96 1.36 -9.43 -23.39
CA VAL A 96 1.56 -8.99 -22.02
C VAL A 96 0.73 -9.86 -21.08
N SER A 97 1.37 -10.38 -20.04
CA SER A 97 0.73 -11.17 -18.98
C SER A 97 0.33 -10.26 -17.82
N GLU A 98 -0.62 -9.34 -18.05
CA GLU A 98 -1.18 -8.47 -17.03
C GLU A 98 -2.67 -8.75 -16.84
N SER A 99 -3.10 -8.81 -15.57
CA SER A 99 -4.51 -9.01 -15.22
C SER A 99 -5.31 -7.71 -15.24
N ASN A 100 -4.68 -6.58 -14.87
CA ASN A 100 -5.31 -5.27 -14.84
C ASN A 100 -4.88 -4.44 -16.06
N LYS A 101 -5.71 -4.47 -17.09
CA LYS A 101 -5.46 -3.77 -18.36
C LYS A 101 -5.50 -2.25 -18.20
N GLU A 102 -6.37 -1.73 -17.34
CA GLU A 102 -6.53 -0.28 -17.12
C GLU A 102 -5.28 0.31 -16.48
N ASN A 103 -4.76 -0.35 -15.45
CA ASN A 103 -3.53 0.08 -14.79
C ASN A 103 -2.30 -0.08 -15.69
N PHE A 104 -2.27 -1.10 -16.56
CA PHE A 104 -1.20 -1.23 -17.53
C PHE A 104 -1.26 -0.13 -18.61
N GLU A 105 -2.46 0.24 -19.08
CA GLU A 105 -2.64 1.38 -19.99
C GLU A 105 -2.18 2.69 -19.34
N LEU A 106 -2.52 2.93 -18.07
CA LEU A 106 -2.05 4.10 -17.31
C LEU A 106 -0.53 4.10 -17.17
N PHE A 107 0.08 2.95 -16.95
CA PHE A 107 1.53 2.80 -16.89
C PHE A 107 2.18 3.16 -18.25
N ILE A 108 1.67 2.65 -19.37
CA ILE A 108 2.17 3.01 -20.72
C ILE A 108 2.03 4.50 -20.95
N ARG A 109 0.86 5.10 -20.67
CA ARG A 109 0.62 6.54 -20.79
C ARG A 109 1.57 7.35 -19.91
N TYR A 110 1.89 6.83 -18.71
CA TYR A 110 2.91 7.45 -17.86
C TYR A 110 4.31 7.44 -18.50
N LEU A 111 4.71 6.35 -19.16
CA LEU A 111 6.01 6.29 -19.86
C LEU A 111 6.10 7.33 -20.96
N GLU A 112 4.99 7.60 -21.67
CA GLU A 112 4.93 8.60 -22.75
C GLU A 112 4.91 10.04 -22.24
N THR A 113 4.08 10.31 -21.20
CA THR A 113 3.78 11.70 -20.78
C THR A 113 4.50 12.14 -19.52
N LYS A 114 5.05 11.20 -18.75
CA LYS A 114 5.58 11.40 -17.38
C LYS A 114 4.58 11.97 -16.38
N PHE A 115 3.30 11.97 -16.76
CA PHE A 115 2.20 12.44 -15.93
C PHE A 115 1.32 11.29 -15.50
N ILE A 116 0.92 11.27 -14.22
CA ILE A 116 -0.04 10.33 -13.66
C ILE A 116 -0.91 11.05 -12.64
N LYS A 117 -2.19 10.66 -12.58
CA LYS A 117 -3.14 11.12 -11.57
C LYS A 117 -3.48 9.95 -10.67
N PHE A 118 -3.25 10.11 -9.38
CA PHE A 118 -3.68 9.16 -8.37
C PHE A 118 -5.14 9.43 -7.98
N HIS A 119 -5.90 8.38 -7.71
CA HIS A 119 -7.32 8.47 -7.34
C HIS A 119 -7.53 8.20 -5.85
N ASP A 120 -6.99 7.09 -5.37
CA ASP A 120 -7.06 6.66 -3.97
C ASP A 120 -5.88 5.75 -3.62
N THR A 121 -5.83 5.33 -2.37
CA THR A 121 -4.76 4.45 -1.85
C THR A 121 -4.69 3.13 -2.59
N GLN A 122 -5.83 2.50 -2.91
CA GLN A 122 -5.87 1.20 -3.58
C GLN A 122 -5.31 1.30 -5.01
N HIS A 123 -5.75 2.29 -5.77
CA HIS A 123 -5.25 2.56 -7.11
C HIS A 123 -3.73 2.87 -7.09
N THR A 124 -3.27 3.64 -6.10
CA THR A 124 -1.83 3.95 -5.96
C THR A 124 -1.00 2.70 -5.66
N LEU A 125 -1.52 1.77 -4.84
CA LEU A 125 -0.87 0.48 -4.56
C LEU A 125 -0.81 -0.41 -5.80
N GLU A 126 -1.86 -0.45 -6.60
CA GLU A 126 -1.89 -1.21 -7.86
C GLU A 126 -0.90 -0.64 -8.89
N LEU A 127 -0.79 0.68 -8.99
CA LEU A 127 0.23 1.34 -9.82
C LEU A 127 1.64 1.08 -9.31
N LEU A 128 1.85 1.05 -7.99
CA LEU A 128 3.12 0.69 -7.38
C LEU A 128 3.53 -0.74 -7.72
N GLU A 129 2.56 -1.69 -7.71
CA GLU A 129 2.83 -3.07 -8.10
C GLU A 129 3.31 -3.17 -9.55
N ILE A 130 2.65 -2.48 -10.49
CA ILE A 130 3.08 -2.43 -11.89
C ILE A 130 4.45 -1.76 -12.02
N ALA A 131 4.66 -0.61 -11.38
CA ALA A 131 5.92 0.10 -11.41
C ALA A 131 7.09 -0.79 -10.94
N SER A 132 6.90 -1.53 -9.86
CA SER A 132 7.90 -2.47 -9.34
C SER A 132 8.12 -3.68 -10.25
N ARG A 133 7.05 -4.23 -10.84
CA ARG A 133 7.14 -5.36 -11.79
C ARG A 133 8.00 -5.00 -13.00
N TYR A 134 7.86 -3.79 -13.51
CA TYR A 134 8.64 -3.28 -14.65
C TYR A 134 9.85 -2.46 -14.23
N ARG A 135 10.19 -2.42 -12.93
CA ARG A 135 11.35 -1.69 -12.36
C ARG A 135 11.41 -0.23 -12.82
N CYS A 136 10.28 0.45 -12.76
CA CYS A 136 10.16 1.86 -13.10
C CYS A 136 10.36 2.72 -11.84
N ALA A 137 11.62 2.95 -11.46
CA ALA A 137 11.99 3.62 -10.21
C ALA A 137 11.35 5.03 -10.06
N ASP A 138 11.20 5.78 -11.15
CA ASP A 138 10.58 7.09 -11.14
C ASP A 138 9.09 7.03 -10.76
N LEU A 139 8.35 6.04 -11.29
CA LEU A 139 6.95 5.83 -10.93
C LEU A 139 6.82 5.24 -9.52
N GLU A 140 7.68 4.29 -9.13
CA GLU A 140 7.73 3.77 -7.75
C GLU A 140 7.86 4.91 -6.75
N MET A 141 8.81 5.82 -6.95
CA MET A 141 9.02 6.98 -6.08
C MET A 141 7.79 7.90 -6.02
N LYS A 142 7.09 8.11 -7.13
CA LYS A 142 5.86 8.93 -7.15
C LYS A 142 4.75 8.26 -6.36
N CYS A 143 4.54 6.94 -6.54
CA CYS A 143 3.55 6.17 -5.78
C CYS A 143 3.86 6.20 -4.28
N VAL A 144 5.11 5.97 -3.89
CA VAL A 144 5.50 5.98 -2.46
C VAL A 144 5.30 7.35 -1.82
N LYS A 145 5.65 8.43 -2.52
CA LYS A 145 5.42 9.80 -2.03
C LYS A 145 3.92 10.10 -1.87
N GLU A 146 3.10 9.64 -2.80
CA GLU A 146 1.64 9.79 -2.73
C GLU A 146 1.08 9.02 -1.54
N LEU A 147 1.49 7.76 -1.36
CA LEU A 147 1.08 6.94 -0.22
C LEU A 147 1.50 7.55 1.12
N ASP A 148 2.70 8.13 1.22
CA ASP A 148 3.18 8.79 2.43
C ASP A 148 2.40 10.08 2.74
N MET A 149 2.06 10.85 1.69
CA MET A 149 1.33 12.12 1.83
C MET A 149 -0.10 11.90 2.33
N PHE A 150 -0.75 10.83 1.88
CA PHE A 150 -2.15 10.52 2.20
C PHE A 150 -2.31 9.31 3.12
N LEU A 151 -1.27 8.98 3.88
CA LEU A 151 -1.31 7.90 4.86
C LEU A 151 -2.28 8.25 5.99
N THR A 152 -3.29 7.41 6.20
CA THR A 152 -4.32 7.57 7.25
C THR A 152 -4.42 6.32 8.11
N VAL A 153 -5.13 6.43 9.24
CA VAL A 153 -5.41 5.30 10.13
C VAL A 153 -6.14 4.17 9.39
N GLU A 154 -7.07 4.50 8.50
CA GLU A 154 -7.86 3.53 7.75
C GLU A 154 -7.06 2.83 6.65
N SER A 155 -6.06 3.50 6.09
CA SER A 155 -5.26 2.98 4.97
C SER A 155 -3.96 2.29 5.41
N VAL A 156 -3.48 2.58 6.61
CA VAL A 156 -2.13 2.21 7.07
C VAL A 156 -1.85 0.70 6.97
N ILE A 157 -2.81 -0.15 7.34
CA ILE A 157 -2.61 -1.61 7.30
C ILE A 157 -2.49 -2.13 5.86
N LYS A 158 -3.25 -1.56 4.92
CA LYS A 158 -3.14 -1.91 3.50
C LYS A 158 -1.79 -1.51 2.94
N VAL A 159 -1.33 -0.29 3.24
CA VAL A 159 -0.02 0.22 2.82
C VAL A 159 1.10 -0.60 3.46
N PHE A 160 1.05 -0.85 4.78
CA PHE A 160 2.01 -1.68 5.49
C PHE A 160 2.18 -3.07 4.87
N ARG A 161 1.07 -3.77 4.58
CA ARG A 161 1.10 -5.11 3.96
C ARG A 161 1.72 -5.11 2.57
N ALA A 162 1.38 -4.12 1.74
CA ALA A 162 1.98 -3.99 0.42
C ALA A 162 3.50 -3.80 0.53
N LEU A 163 3.96 -2.87 1.38
CA LEU A 163 5.37 -2.61 1.61
C LEU A 163 6.11 -3.81 2.23
N TRP A 164 5.44 -4.59 3.08
CA TRP A 164 6.01 -5.80 3.67
C TRP A 164 6.41 -6.82 2.62
N LEU A 165 5.58 -7.01 1.60
CA LEU A 165 5.90 -7.88 0.46
C LEU A 165 7.14 -7.38 -0.28
N TYR A 166 7.27 -6.08 -0.53
CA TYR A 166 8.46 -5.50 -1.17
C TYR A 166 9.72 -5.65 -0.31
N ASN A 167 9.64 -5.39 1.00
CA ASN A 167 10.78 -5.54 1.91
C ASN A 167 11.25 -6.99 2.09
N SER A 168 10.37 -7.97 1.90
CA SER A 168 10.79 -9.39 1.95
C SER A 168 11.63 -9.80 0.73
N ILE A 169 11.59 -9.02 -0.34
CA ILE A 169 12.33 -9.24 -1.59
C ILE A 169 13.62 -8.42 -1.62
N ILE A 170 13.66 -7.27 -0.93
CA ILE A 170 14.81 -6.36 -0.88
C ILE A 170 15.63 -6.67 0.37
N PRO A 171 16.98 -6.88 0.26
CA PRO A 171 17.80 -7.11 1.44
C PRO A 171 17.72 -5.91 2.40
N PRO A 172 17.64 -6.15 3.72
CA PRO A 172 17.43 -5.08 4.69
C PRO A 172 18.55 -4.04 4.60
N VAL A 173 18.21 -2.83 4.20
CA VAL A 173 19.06 -1.65 4.39
C VAL A 173 19.32 -1.55 5.89
N LYS A 174 20.58 -1.54 6.29
CA LYS A 174 20.95 -1.55 7.72
C LYS A 174 20.28 -0.37 8.39
N ALA A 175 19.33 -0.63 9.27
CA ALA A 175 18.53 0.36 10.01
C ALA A 175 19.37 1.41 10.80
N LYS A 176 20.70 1.22 10.89
CA LYS A 176 21.63 2.16 11.52
C LYS A 176 21.78 3.47 10.73
N ASP A 177 21.55 3.46 9.41
CA ASP A 177 21.78 4.64 8.58
C ASP A 177 20.55 5.57 8.51
N LEU A 178 19.38 5.10 8.97
CA LEU A 178 18.13 5.86 8.92
C LEU A 178 17.81 6.63 10.21
N ARG A 179 18.45 6.29 11.33
CA ARG A 179 18.16 6.88 12.68
C ARG A 179 18.57 8.34 12.87
N GLY A 180 19.18 9.00 11.90
CA GLY A 180 19.71 10.36 12.03
C GLY A 180 19.09 11.43 11.16
N LYS A 181 18.20 11.07 10.22
CA LYS A 181 17.70 12.05 9.23
C LYS A 181 16.30 12.50 9.58
N SER A 182 16.16 13.76 9.96
CA SER A 182 14.87 14.38 10.23
C SER A 182 14.06 14.54 8.93
N ARG A 183 12.72 14.59 9.04
CA ARG A 183 11.77 14.80 7.91
C ARG A 183 12.09 16.06 7.08
N GLN A 184 12.82 17.04 7.66
CA GLN A 184 13.26 18.25 6.98
C GLN A 184 14.47 18.00 6.07
N GLU A 185 15.41 17.12 6.47
CA GLU A 185 16.60 16.78 5.66
C GLU A 185 16.24 15.96 4.42
N ALA A 186 15.17 15.15 4.46
CA ALA A 186 14.67 14.40 3.30
C ALA A 186 14.19 15.29 2.14
N LYS A 187 13.89 16.57 2.37
CA LYS A 187 13.51 17.53 1.32
C LYS A 187 14.69 18.12 0.54
N GLU A 188 15.90 18.00 1.08
CA GLU A 188 17.10 18.64 0.51
C GLU A 188 18.04 17.66 -0.20
N PHE A 189 17.81 16.34 -0.15
CA PHE A 189 18.70 15.35 -0.75
C PHE A 189 18.07 14.73 -2.02
N PRO A 190 18.56 15.09 -3.23
CA PRO A 190 18.03 14.59 -4.50
C PRO A 190 18.39 13.14 -4.84
N ASN A 191 19.13 12.43 -3.98
CA ASN A 191 19.72 11.11 -4.29
C ASN A 191 19.19 9.95 -3.43
N PHE A 192 17.95 10.03 -2.93
CA PHE A 192 17.34 8.87 -2.28
C PHE A 192 16.97 7.79 -3.31
N THR A 193 17.35 6.55 -3.01
CA THR A 193 16.93 5.40 -3.81
C THR A 193 15.48 5.02 -3.53
N PRO A 194 14.77 4.32 -4.43
CA PRO A 194 13.43 3.81 -4.14
C PRO A 194 13.35 3.01 -2.85
N GLU A 195 14.37 2.19 -2.56
CA GLU A 195 14.45 1.35 -1.35
C GLU A 195 14.47 2.19 -0.06
N GLU A 196 15.16 3.33 -0.07
CA GLU A 196 15.17 4.26 1.07
C GLU A 196 13.79 4.89 1.30
N TYR A 197 13.06 5.22 0.23
CA TYR A 197 11.69 5.71 0.33
C TYR A 197 10.72 4.64 0.84
N PHE A 198 10.86 3.39 0.38
CA PHE A 198 10.08 2.26 0.89
C PHE A 198 10.31 2.05 2.39
N ALA A 199 11.58 2.07 2.82
CA ALA A 199 11.92 1.92 4.23
C ALA A 199 11.39 3.07 5.10
N ALA A 200 11.43 4.31 4.59
CA ALA A 200 10.90 5.47 5.28
C ALA A 200 9.37 5.38 5.42
N LEU A 201 8.64 5.03 4.35
CA LEU A 201 7.19 4.86 4.40
C LEU A 201 6.79 3.71 5.33
N LEU A 202 7.50 2.59 5.31
CA LEU A 202 7.25 1.48 6.24
C LEU A 202 7.42 1.94 7.69
N ASN A 203 8.46 2.72 7.99
CA ASN A 203 8.66 3.29 9.32
C ASN A 203 7.51 4.26 9.70
N ASN A 204 7.04 5.10 8.79
CA ASN A 204 5.92 5.99 9.01
C ASN A 204 4.62 5.20 9.28
N CYS A 205 4.38 4.10 8.56
CA CYS A 205 3.27 3.19 8.85
C CYS A 205 3.36 2.64 10.28
N LEU A 206 4.52 2.13 10.70
CA LEU A 206 4.72 1.59 12.03
C LEU A 206 4.55 2.64 13.13
N GLN A 207 5.02 3.87 12.91
CA GLN A 207 4.80 4.98 13.85
C GLN A 207 3.32 5.36 13.96
N LEU A 208 2.60 5.39 12.84
CA LEU A 208 1.17 5.67 12.85
C LEU A 208 0.39 4.58 13.59
N ILE A 209 0.77 3.30 13.38
CA ILE A 209 0.20 2.17 14.09
C ILE A 209 0.47 2.27 15.60
N GLU A 210 1.68 2.67 16.02
CA GLU A 210 2.00 2.87 17.43
C GLU A 210 1.12 3.95 18.07
N MET A 211 0.95 5.08 17.39
CA MET A 211 0.19 6.23 17.91
C MET A 211 -1.32 5.98 17.98
N HIS A 212 -1.85 5.13 17.09
CA HIS A 212 -3.28 4.86 16.95
C HIS A 212 -3.61 3.38 17.12
N ALA A 213 -2.84 2.65 17.95
CA ALA A 213 -2.96 1.20 18.10
C ALA A 213 -4.38 0.77 18.47
N GLU A 214 -5.03 1.48 19.39
CA GLU A 214 -6.38 1.15 19.87
C GLU A 214 -7.43 1.18 18.75
N GLU A 215 -7.39 2.15 17.86
CA GLU A 215 -8.29 2.28 16.72
C GLU A 215 -7.96 1.28 15.61
N ILE A 216 -6.66 1.14 15.30
CA ILE A 216 -6.19 0.28 14.22
C ILE A 216 -6.41 -1.19 14.54
N PHE A 217 -6.22 -1.61 15.81
CA PHE A 217 -6.38 -3.00 16.23
C PHE A 217 -7.83 -3.51 16.12
N GLN A 218 -8.81 -2.61 16.05
CA GLN A 218 -10.21 -2.94 15.84
C GLN A 218 -10.57 -3.12 14.35
N GLN A 219 -9.66 -2.79 13.44
CA GLN A 219 -9.93 -2.92 12.00
C GLN A 219 -9.91 -4.38 11.55
N PRO A 220 -10.83 -4.80 10.66
CA PRO A 220 -10.90 -6.17 10.16
C PRO A 220 -9.63 -6.58 9.37
N GLU A 221 -8.89 -5.61 8.83
CA GLU A 221 -7.63 -5.82 8.12
C GLU A 221 -6.55 -6.44 9.01
N MET A 222 -6.57 -6.17 10.32
CA MET A 222 -5.62 -6.74 11.29
C MET A 222 -5.71 -8.27 11.37
N THR A 223 -6.91 -8.83 11.25
CA THR A 223 -7.10 -10.28 11.28
C THR A 223 -6.60 -10.99 10.02
N LYS A 224 -6.37 -10.23 8.93
CA LYS A 224 -5.86 -10.74 7.65
C LYS A 224 -4.33 -10.78 7.58
N LEU A 225 -3.63 -10.24 8.58
CA LEU A 225 -2.17 -10.24 8.63
C LEU A 225 -1.62 -11.66 8.73
N SER A 226 -0.47 -11.91 8.12
CA SER A 226 0.31 -13.11 8.38
C SER A 226 0.89 -13.05 9.81
N PHE A 227 1.33 -14.20 10.33
CA PHE A 227 1.95 -14.27 11.66
C PHE A 227 3.12 -13.28 11.81
N LYS A 228 3.99 -13.19 10.80
CA LYS A 228 5.16 -12.29 10.85
C LYS A 228 4.79 -10.81 10.81
N GLU A 229 3.78 -10.45 10.03
CA GLU A 229 3.25 -9.07 9.98
C GLU A 229 2.62 -8.70 11.32
N LEU A 230 1.80 -9.58 11.89
CA LEU A 230 1.21 -9.38 13.20
C LEU A 230 2.29 -9.24 14.27
N GLU A 231 3.25 -10.17 14.32
CA GLU A 231 4.36 -10.18 15.28
C GLU A 231 5.16 -8.87 15.25
N MET A 232 5.46 -8.36 14.05
CA MET A 232 6.17 -7.09 13.86
C MET A 232 5.44 -5.91 14.50
N ILE A 233 4.11 -5.93 14.47
CA ILE A 233 3.27 -4.86 15.03
C ILE A 233 3.11 -5.03 16.54
N VAL A 234 2.67 -6.20 17.00
CA VAL A 234 2.24 -6.38 18.40
C VAL A 234 3.39 -6.45 19.40
N LYS A 235 4.62 -6.75 18.94
CA LYS A 235 5.83 -6.73 19.79
C LYS A 235 6.48 -5.35 19.94
N ARG A 236 5.83 -4.29 19.44
CA ARG A 236 6.38 -2.93 19.60
C ARG A 236 6.10 -2.39 21.01
N ASP A 237 7.13 -1.80 21.61
CA ASP A 237 7.05 -1.31 22.99
C ASP A 237 6.25 0.00 23.13
N ALA A 238 6.10 0.75 22.03
CA ALA A 238 5.53 2.10 22.02
C ALA A 238 4.04 2.16 21.65
N LEU A 239 3.33 1.01 21.66
CA LEU A 239 1.91 0.96 21.34
C LEU A 239 1.08 1.80 22.33
N GLN A 240 0.35 2.80 21.81
CA GLN A 240 -0.50 3.66 22.63
C GLN A 240 -1.92 3.04 22.67
N MET A 241 -2.24 2.45 23.81
CA MET A 241 -3.53 1.83 24.11
C MET A 241 -3.97 2.22 25.51
N SER A 242 -5.27 2.46 25.69
CA SER A 242 -5.86 2.75 27.01
C SER A 242 -5.88 1.52 27.90
N TYR A 243 -6.05 0.34 27.29
CA TYR A 243 -6.21 -0.95 27.98
C TYR A 243 -5.51 -2.07 27.21
N GLU A 244 -4.84 -2.97 27.92
CA GLU A 244 -4.22 -4.17 27.33
C GLU A 244 -5.25 -5.17 26.79
N THR A 245 -6.50 -5.06 27.19
CA THR A 245 -7.60 -5.87 26.64
C THR A 245 -7.81 -5.66 25.14
N VAL A 246 -7.43 -4.50 24.60
CA VAL A 246 -7.48 -4.22 23.15
C VAL A 246 -6.54 -5.14 22.38
N LEU A 247 -5.31 -5.33 22.88
CA LEU A 247 -4.36 -6.26 22.30
C LEU A 247 -4.80 -7.71 22.45
N TYR A 248 -5.35 -8.07 23.62
CA TYR A 248 -5.93 -9.40 23.84
C TYR A 248 -7.06 -9.69 22.84
N ASP A 249 -7.97 -8.75 22.62
CA ASP A 249 -9.09 -8.88 21.70
C ASP A 249 -8.62 -9.06 20.24
N LEU A 250 -7.60 -8.31 19.82
CA LEU A 250 -6.96 -8.49 18.52
C LEU A 250 -6.40 -9.91 18.36
N LEU A 251 -5.59 -10.37 19.31
CA LEU A 251 -4.96 -11.70 19.25
C LEU A 251 -6.02 -12.81 19.28
N SER A 252 -7.08 -12.61 20.07
CA SER A 252 -8.23 -13.49 20.11
C SER A 252 -8.91 -13.57 18.75
N ALA A 253 -9.25 -12.45 18.12
CA ALA A 253 -9.87 -12.42 16.79
C ALA A 253 -8.95 -13.01 15.72
N TRP A 254 -7.69 -12.63 15.70
CA TRP A 254 -6.72 -13.12 14.72
C TRP A 254 -6.51 -14.63 14.79
N SER A 255 -6.38 -15.19 16.02
CA SER A 255 -6.18 -16.62 16.20
C SER A 255 -7.36 -17.46 15.71
N LYS A 256 -8.58 -16.93 15.85
CA LYS A 256 -9.79 -17.54 15.31
C LYS A 256 -9.74 -17.62 13.79
N GLU A 257 -9.44 -16.48 13.14
CA GLU A 257 -9.33 -16.41 11.68
C GLU A 257 -8.17 -17.27 11.15
N GLU A 258 -7.05 -17.36 11.89
CA GLU A 258 -5.92 -18.22 11.51
C GLU A 258 -6.27 -19.71 11.61
N CYS A 259 -7.05 -20.13 12.62
CA CYS A 259 -7.56 -21.49 12.68
C CYS A 259 -8.44 -21.81 11.46
N LEU A 260 -9.31 -20.87 11.05
CA LEU A 260 -10.13 -21.02 9.84
C LEU A 260 -9.27 -21.11 8.58
N ARG A 261 -8.27 -20.23 8.43
CA ARG A 261 -7.33 -20.27 7.28
C ARG A 261 -6.57 -21.60 7.20
N LYS A 262 -6.23 -22.18 8.33
CA LYS A 262 -5.54 -23.48 8.41
C LYS A 262 -6.49 -24.70 8.38
N ASN A 263 -7.79 -24.45 8.31
CA ASN A 263 -8.84 -25.48 8.35
C ASN A 263 -8.70 -26.42 9.56
N ILE A 264 -8.51 -25.83 10.75
CA ILE A 264 -8.46 -26.54 12.04
C ILE A 264 -9.55 -26.02 12.98
N ASP A 265 -9.99 -26.87 13.95
CA ASP A 265 -11.03 -26.52 14.89
C ASP A 265 -10.65 -25.30 15.74
N ILE A 266 -11.63 -24.46 16.04
CA ILE A 266 -11.45 -23.27 16.89
C ILE A 266 -11.53 -23.69 18.36
N THR A 267 -10.46 -24.31 18.87
CA THR A 267 -10.30 -24.65 20.27
C THR A 267 -9.27 -23.76 20.94
N SER A 268 -9.31 -23.59 22.24
CA SER A 268 -8.28 -22.87 23.02
C SER A 268 -6.86 -23.34 22.67
N GLU A 269 -6.68 -24.68 22.64
CA GLU A 269 -5.39 -25.29 22.32
C GLU A 269 -4.90 -24.92 20.92
N ASN A 270 -5.75 -25.03 19.90
CA ASN A 270 -5.38 -24.68 18.52
C ASN A 270 -5.10 -23.19 18.37
N ARG A 271 -5.87 -22.34 19.04
CA ARG A 271 -5.65 -20.88 19.03
C ARG A 271 -4.32 -20.49 19.67
N ARG A 272 -3.99 -21.09 20.82
CA ARG A 272 -2.67 -20.93 21.46
C ARG A 272 -1.55 -21.42 20.55
N ARG A 273 -1.73 -22.56 19.90
CA ARG A 273 -0.74 -23.12 18.98
C ARG A 273 -0.46 -22.22 17.78
N VAL A 274 -1.46 -21.57 17.20
CA VAL A 274 -1.25 -20.66 16.07
C VAL A 274 -0.63 -19.32 16.47
N LEU A 275 -0.88 -18.87 17.70
CA LEU A 275 -0.27 -17.66 18.28
C LEU A 275 1.15 -17.89 18.81
N GLY A 276 1.43 -19.11 19.32
CA GLY A 276 2.72 -19.38 19.97
C GLY A 276 3.03 -18.37 21.07
N ALA A 277 4.23 -17.79 21.05
CA ALA A 277 4.65 -16.81 22.06
C ALA A 277 3.83 -15.49 22.06
N LEU A 278 3.05 -15.20 21.01
CA LEU A 278 2.20 -14.01 20.99
C LEU A 278 1.06 -14.06 22.03
N CYS A 279 0.73 -15.23 22.59
CA CYS A 279 -0.19 -15.34 23.72
C CYS A 279 0.25 -14.49 24.92
N TYR A 280 1.54 -14.25 25.07
CA TYR A 280 2.16 -13.54 26.20
C TYR A 280 2.46 -12.07 25.91
N THR A 281 2.14 -11.60 24.70
CA THR A 281 2.39 -10.19 24.32
C THR A 281 1.53 -9.18 25.11
N PRO A 282 0.24 -9.47 25.47
CA PRO A 282 -0.50 -8.58 26.36
C PRO A 282 0.15 -8.52 27.73
N ARG A 283 0.35 -7.32 28.24
CA ARG A 283 0.96 -7.09 29.58
C ARG A 283 -0.08 -7.35 30.67
N TYR A 284 -0.38 -8.62 30.93
CA TYR A 284 -1.44 -9.04 31.85
C TYR A 284 -1.34 -8.43 33.23
N LEU A 285 -0.13 -8.19 33.74
CA LEU A 285 0.09 -7.62 35.07
C LEU A 285 -0.07 -6.10 35.15
N THR A 286 -0.24 -5.43 34.03
CA THR A 286 -0.60 -4.00 34.01
C THR A 286 -2.12 -3.79 34.07
N MET A 287 -2.90 -4.84 33.79
CA MET A 287 -4.36 -4.83 33.94
C MET A 287 -4.77 -4.73 35.42
N SER A 288 -5.98 -4.26 35.67
CA SER A 288 -6.62 -4.45 36.97
C SER A 288 -7.10 -5.91 37.12
N LEU A 289 -7.24 -6.37 38.38
CA LEU A 289 -7.78 -7.72 38.62
C LEU A 289 -9.18 -7.91 37.99
N SER A 290 -10.03 -6.89 37.99
CA SER A 290 -11.35 -6.92 37.36
C SER A 290 -11.28 -7.07 35.85
N GLU A 291 -10.37 -6.36 35.17
CA GLU A 291 -10.13 -6.49 33.74
C GLU A 291 -9.64 -7.90 33.40
N PHE A 292 -8.61 -8.38 34.11
CA PHE A 292 -8.10 -9.74 33.91
C PHE A 292 -9.17 -10.81 34.15
N GLN A 293 -10.02 -10.66 35.18
CA GLN A 293 -11.11 -11.57 35.44
C GLN A 293 -12.18 -11.56 34.32
N SER A 294 -12.45 -10.41 33.71
CA SER A 294 -13.38 -10.33 32.58
C SER A 294 -12.93 -11.11 31.35
N LEU A 295 -11.63 -11.37 31.21
CA LEU A 295 -11.09 -12.17 30.11
C LEU A 295 -11.39 -13.65 30.26
N LYS A 296 -11.68 -14.15 31.47
CA LYS A 296 -12.02 -15.58 31.75
C LYS A 296 -13.31 -16.03 31.07
N ASP A 297 -14.24 -15.09 30.85
CA ASP A 297 -15.53 -15.39 30.20
C ASP A 297 -15.40 -15.37 28.66
N ARG A 298 -14.20 -15.07 28.16
CA ARG A 298 -13.87 -15.06 26.73
C ARG A 298 -13.06 -16.29 26.37
N VAL A 299 -12.71 -16.41 25.08
CA VAL A 299 -11.86 -17.52 24.64
C VAL A 299 -10.46 -17.37 25.23
N GLU A 300 -10.04 -18.36 26.00
CA GLU A 300 -8.81 -18.33 26.76
C GLU A 300 -7.58 -18.45 25.85
N LEU A 301 -6.71 -17.44 25.89
CA LEU A 301 -5.37 -17.46 25.28
C LEU A 301 -4.31 -17.98 26.26
N LEU A 302 -4.61 -18.01 27.55
CA LEU A 302 -3.80 -18.58 28.62
C LEU A 302 -4.40 -19.91 29.08
N ASP A 303 -3.58 -20.83 29.57
CA ASP A 303 -4.07 -22.05 30.19
C ASP A 303 -4.48 -21.84 31.68
N ALA A 304 -5.10 -22.85 32.26
CA ALA A 304 -5.60 -22.77 33.62
C ALA A 304 -4.48 -22.51 34.67
N THR A 305 -3.27 -23.02 34.43
CA THR A 305 -2.11 -22.84 35.32
C THR A 305 -1.59 -21.39 35.22
N GLU A 306 -1.50 -20.86 34.02
CA GLU A 306 -1.10 -19.46 33.74
C GLU A 306 -2.11 -18.47 34.34
N ILE A 307 -3.40 -18.72 34.15
CA ILE A 307 -4.49 -17.94 34.76
C ILE A 307 -4.41 -17.95 36.29
N ALA A 308 -4.16 -19.12 36.88
CA ALA A 308 -4.02 -19.24 38.31
C ALA A 308 -2.80 -18.45 38.82
N LEU A 309 -1.67 -18.57 38.12
CA LEU A 309 -0.44 -17.84 38.42
C LEU A 309 -0.64 -16.32 38.39
N VAL A 310 -1.19 -15.78 37.29
CA VAL A 310 -1.45 -14.34 37.15
C VAL A 310 -2.44 -13.87 38.23
N THR A 311 -3.48 -14.64 38.49
CA THR A 311 -4.47 -14.35 39.55
C THR A 311 -3.81 -14.29 40.94
N ASP A 312 -2.87 -15.22 41.22
CA ASP A 312 -2.16 -15.27 42.50
C ASP A 312 -1.22 -14.06 42.67
N VAL A 313 -0.53 -13.64 41.58
CA VAL A 313 0.27 -12.42 41.58
C VAL A 313 -0.56 -11.19 41.94
N PHE A 314 -1.77 -11.05 41.38
CA PHE A 314 -2.67 -9.97 41.73
C PHE A 314 -3.09 -9.96 43.21
N LYS A 315 -3.37 -11.15 43.78
CA LYS A 315 -3.80 -11.29 45.17
C LYS A 315 -2.69 -11.06 46.18
N ASN A 316 -1.46 -11.52 45.86
CA ASN A 316 -0.33 -11.55 46.79
C ASN A 316 0.64 -10.35 46.67
N ASN A 317 0.26 -9.29 45.95
CA ASN A 317 1.08 -8.09 45.75
C ASN A 317 2.53 -8.37 45.35
N LYS A 318 2.77 -9.32 44.48
CA LYS A 318 4.09 -9.63 43.84
C LYS A 318 5.20 -10.07 44.82
N LYS A 319 4.93 -10.42 46.08
CA LYS A 319 5.96 -10.82 47.05
C LYS A 319 6.20 -12.33 47.00
N GLY A 320 7.42 -12.72 46.54
CA GLY A 320 7.96 -14.05 46.82
C GLY A 320 7.60 -15.18 45.81
N LEU A 321 7.33 -14.86 44.56
CA LEU A 321 7.09 -15.87 43.52
C LEU A 321 8.43 -16.45 43.01
N ASN A 322 8.64 -17.76 43.21
CA ASN A 322 9.69 -18.51 42.51
C ASN A 322 9.14 -18.89 41.13
N LEU A 323 9.42 -18.09 40.13
CA LEU A 323 8.97 -18.27 38.75
C LEU A 323 9.94 -19.16 37.98
N THR A 324 9.40 -20.06 37.15
CA THR A 324 10.19 -20.74 36.12
C THR A 324 10.58 -19.72 35.02
N PRO A 325 11.63 -20.00 34.19
CA PRO A 325 11.99 -19.11 33.07
C PRO A 325 10.82 -18.82 32.13
N GLU A 326 9.98 -19.83 31.84
CA GLU A 326 8.79 -19.70 31.01
C GLU A 326 7.71 -18.83 31.65
N GLN A 327 7.55 -18.92 32.98
CA GLN A 327 6.64 -18.08 33.76
C GLN A 327 7.13 -16.63 33.87
N THR A 328 8.45 -16.41 33.73
CA THR A 328 9.02 -15.06 33.75
C THR A 328 8.67 -14.28 32.48
N GLU A 329 8.49 -14.96 31.34
CA GLU A 329 8.01 -14.32 30.10
C GLU A 329 6.55 -13.89 30.17
N LEU A 330 5.74 -14.50 31.03
CA LEU A 330 4.32 -14.19 31.25
C LEU A 330 4.13 -12.98 32.17
N ILE A 331 5.13 -12.64 32.97
CA ILE A 331 5.11 -11.64 34.04
C ILE A 331 6.02 -10.46 33.72
#